data_e92d9f1cbd87a9dd925eb268159cf891
#
_entry.id   e92d9f1cbd87a9dd925eb268159cf891
#
_cell.length_a   1.000
_cell.length_b   1.000
_cell.length_c   1.000
_cell.angle_alpha   90.00
_cell.angle_beta   90.00
_cell.angle_gamma   90.00
#
_symmetry.space_group_name_H-M   'P 1'
#
loop_
_entity.id
_entity.type
_entity.pdbx_description
1 polymer ?
#
loop_
_entity_poly.entity_id
_entity_poly.type
_entity_poly.pdbx_seq_one_letter_code
_entity_poly.pdbx_strand_id
1 'polypeptide(L)'
;MDFLLSSNLIVGFILIQPILDLVTSLAVRNMELPITLGLVIRSLFMVYLCIYVLVTKSNNNKLIKYSKIALSMILIYITFFLVFIIFSKDRSLILIEVKGIIKSFYFPIVLCGLFVYNQKDKINISNKLLVLTLMIYTSTIFIATVTNTYFNSYNSNGYGSVGWFYAANEIGSIMAILIPFTISSLVNDTERLLNTLACAICIASTMFLGTKVPFLALGGTTVFIIIYYIILNIYNKFSSYYKRDFNLKRIILMMSTILISMILIFPFSPLYKNIQRNYGDIIQRIVNNISYNKVDQNTQIEDKDNLDPVSKDEIVTAVLSKRTIYADIIKQKFNNSSWIDKLFGIGYNVEIRDEIYAKKTIDSKQLELLQKLGFIVEINDEVYTQKTIELDQLDILYRHGILGFTVYFAQFLAIIILIAKQIIFKSKYLLNLDIVICIIDIVLALGIAFTAGHILTAPAVGFFLITSTIRLYNEIFNKVV
;
A
#
# COMPACT_ATOMS: atom_id res chain seq x y z
N MET A 1 11.49 -33.24 5.93
CA MET A 1 11.50 -31.79 5.82
C MET A 1 10.55 -31.29 4.73
N ASP A 2 10.18 -32.12 3.78
CA ASP A 2 9.29 -31.78 2.65
C ASP A 2 7.81 -31.61 3.03
N PHE A 3 7.41 -32.09 4.23
CA PHE A 3 6.02 -31.99 4.70
C PHE A 3 5.62 -30.58 5.21
N LEU A 4 6.60 -29.75 5.58
CA LEU A 4 6.33 -28.44 6.18
C LEU A 4 6.13 -27.30 5.16
N LEU A 5 6.45 -27.52 3.87
CA LEU A 5 6.24 -26.55 2.79
C LEU A 5 5.41 -27.18 1.68
N SER A 6 4.17 -27.49 1.96
CA SER A 6 3.21 -27.70 0.88
C SER A 6 2.75 -26.33 0.34
N SER A 7 2.47 -26.22 -0.95
CA SER A 7 1.81 -25.03 -1.55
C SER A 7 0.55 -24.63 -0.75
N ASN A 8 -0.07 -25.60 -0.07
CA ASN A 8 -1.21 -25.43 0.81
C ASN A 8 -0.90 -24.58 2.06
N LEU A 9 0.32 -24.63 2.60
CA LEU A 9 0.70 -23.75 3.72
C LEU A 9 0.69 -22.27 3.31
N ILE A 10 1.23 -21.96 2.13
CA ILE A 10 1.27 -20.58 1.61
C ILE A 10 -0.13 -20.10 1.29
N VAL A 11 -0.95 -20.95 0.65
CA VAL A 11 -2.38 -20.67 0.39
C VAL A 11 -3.12 -20.44 1.70
N GLY A 12 -2.92 -21.31 2.71
CA GLY A 12 -3.49 -21.14 4.06
C GLY A 12 -3.01 -19.85 4.72
N PHE A 13 -1.74 -19.47 4.53
CA PHE A 13 -1.19 -18.25 5.09
C PHE A 13 -1.77 -16.99 4.44
N ILE A 14 -2.12 -17.03 3.14
CA ILE A 14 -2.85 -15.95 2.45
C ILE A 14 -4.25 -15.78 3.07
N LEU A 15 -5.00 -16.87 3.25
CA LEU A 15 -6.38 -16.84 3.76
C LEU A 15 -6.48 -16.43 5.23
N ILE A 16 -5.44 -16.72 6.04
CA ILE A 16 -5.46 -16.38 7.47
C ILE A 16 -5.11 -14.90 7.73
N GLN A 17 -4.56 -14.17 6.77
CA GLN A 17 -4.16 -12.76 6.98
C GLN A 17 -5.30 -11.88 7.53
N PRO A 18 -6.53 -11.91 6.99
CA PRO A 18 -7.63 -11.12 7.56
C PRO A 18 -7.92 -11.45 9.03
N ILE A 19 -7.82 -12.73 9.40
CA ILE A 19 -8.03 -13.20 10.77
C ILE A 19 -6.92 -12.70 11.69
N LEU A 20 -5.67 -12.74 11.24
CA LEU A 20 -4.54 -12.20 12.00
C LEU A 20 -4.70 -10.68 12.24
N ASP A 21 -5.21 -9.95 11.26
CA ASP A 21 -5.47 -8.51 11.41
C ASP A 21 -6.62 -8.24 12.38
N LEU A 22 -7.69 -9.04 12.37
CA LEU A 22 -8.77 -8.96 13.35
C LEU A 22 -8.27 -9.23 14.77
N VAL A 23 -7.54 -10.32 14.98
CA VAL A 23 -6.98 -10.67 16.29
C VAL A 23 -6.00 -9.60 16.76
N THR A 24 -5.18 -9.05 15.86
CA THR A 24 -4.28 -7.94 16.15
C THR A 24 -5.05 -6.70 16.60
N SER A 25 -6.15 -6.36 15.91
CA SER A 25 -7.00 -5.23 16.27
C SER A 25 -7.59 -5.37 17.68
N LEU A 26 -8.15 -6.53 17.98
CA LEU A 26 -8.73 -6.81 19.30
C LEU A 26 -7.67 -6.77 20.42
N ALA A 27 -6.48 -7.32 20.16
CA ALA A 27 -5.38 -7.32 21.12
C ALA A 27 -4.87 -5.90 21.42
N VAL A 28 -4.72 -5.06 20.41
CA VAL A 28 -4.26 -3.68 20.58
C VAL A 28 -5.31 -2.81 21.29
N ARG A 29 -6.59 -2.93 20.88
CA ARG A 29 -7.66 -2.05 21.42
C ARG A 29 -8.12 -2.41 22.81
N ASN A 30 -8.17 -3.72 23.13
CA ASN A 30 -8.73 -4.19 24.39
C ASN A 30 -7.66 -4.51 25.45
N MET A 31 -6.44 -4.84 25.02
CA MET A 31 -5.39 -5.33 25.93
C MET A 31 -4.14 -4.44 25.93
N GLU A 32 -4.08 -3.44 25.05
CA GLU A 32 -2.92 -2.53 24.87
C GLU A 32 -1.58 -3.28 24.75
N LEU A 33 -1.60 -4.48 24.16
CA LEU A 33 -0.43 -5.35 24.10
C LEU A 33 0.62 -4.74 23.14
N PRO A 34 1.87 -4.59 23.59
CA PRO A 34 2.95 -4.05 22.77
C PRO A 34 3.36 -5.03 21.65
N ILE A 35 3.11 -6.33 21.83
CA ILE A 35 3.36 -7.39 20.85
C ILE A 35 2.05 -8.14 20.62
N THR A 36 1.60 -8.17 19.38
CA THR A 36 0.36 -8.82 18.99
C THR A 36 0.59 -10.21 18.41
N LEU A 37 -0.40 -11.10 18.55
CA LEU A 37 -0.33 -12.45 17.99
C LEU A 37 -0.09 -12.43 16.47
N GLY A 38 -0.69 -11.46 15.76
CA GLY A 38 -0.47 -11.29 14.32
C GLY A 38 0.98 -10.98 13.97
N LEU A 39 1.66 -10.13 14.77
CA LEU A 39 3.09 -9.86 14.59
C LEU A 39 3.93 -11.11 14.87
N VAL A 40 3.63 -11.86 15.93
CA VAL A 40 4.35 -13.08 16.29
C VAL A 40 4.25 -14.14 15.18
N ILE A 41 3.05 -14.42 14.70
CA ILE A 41 2.84 -15.42 13.63
C ILE A 41 3.54 -15.00 12.33
N ARG A 42 3.46 -13.74 11.94
CA ARG A 42 4.17 -13.22 10.77
C ARG A 42 5.69 -13.29 10.93
N SER A 43 6.20 -13.01 12.14
CA SER A 43 7.63 -13.12 12.43
C SER A 43 8.11 -14.56 12.39
N LEU A 44 7.35 -15.51 12.94
CA LEU A 44 7.66 -16.94 12.86
C LEU A 44 7.67 -17.42 11.40
N PHE A 45 6.72 -16.98 10.59
CA PHE A 45 6.70 -17.29 9.15
C PHE A 45 7.92 -16.71 8.44
N MET A 46 8.30 -15.46 8.75
CA MET A 46 9.51 -14.82 8.22
C MET A 46 10.79 -15.60 8.58
N VAL A 47 10.95 -15.97 9.87
CA VAL A 47 12.10 -16.76 10.34
C VAL A 47 12.14 -18.13 9.67
N TYR A 48 11.00 -18.78 9.55
CA TYR A 48 10.86 -20.04 8.86
C TYR A 48 11.32 -19.95 7.38
N LEU A 49 10.88 -18.95 6.63
CA LEU A 49 11.33 -18.71 5.27
C LEU A 49 12.82 -18.37 5.19
N CYS A 50 13.33 -17.63 6.17
CA CYS A 50 14.76 -17.32 6.26
C CYS A 50 15.59 -18.62 6.39
N ILE A 51 15.25 -19.50 7.32
CA ILE A 51 15.89 -20.82 7.50
C ILE A 51 15.77 -21.64 6.22
N TYR A 52 14.60 -21.67 5.60
CA TYR A 52 14.38 -22.40 4.35
C TYR A 52 15.33 -21.95 3.24
N VAL A 53 15.51 -20.63 3.03
CA VAL A 53 16.44 -20.10 2.03
C VAL A 53 17.88 -20.54 2.31
N LEU A 54 18.31 -20.45 3.57
CA LEU A 54 19.69 -20.79 3.97
C LEU A 54 19.99 -22.28 3.73
N VAL A 55 19.05 -23.17 4.07
CA VAL A 55 19.22 -24.64 3.96
C VAL A 55 19.02 -25.12 2.52
N THR A 56 18.21 -24.47 1.70
CA THR A 56 17.91 -24.88 0.32
C THR A 56 19.18 -24.95 -0.51
N LYS A 57 19.47 -26.08 -1.18
CA LYS A 57 20.58 -26.20 -2.12
C LYS A 57 20.28 -25.46 -3.42
N SER A 58 21.24 -24.70 -3.95
CA SER A 58 21.04 -23.89 -5.15
C SER A 58 21.04 -24.68 -6.47
N ASN A 59 21.55 -25.91 -6.48
CA ASN A 59 21.56 -26.85 -7.64
C ASN A 59 21.74 -26.16 -8.99
N ASN A 60 22.75 -25.32 -9.15
CA ASN A 60 23.02 -24.49 -10.35
C ASN A 60 21.93 -23.47 -10.73
N ASN A 61 20.85 -23.32 -9.96
CA ASN A 61 19.87 -22.27 -10.20
C ASN A 61 20.41 -20.90 -9.78
N LYS A 62 20.75 -20.06 -10.78
CA LYS A 62 21.30 -18.72 -10.56
C LYS A 62 20.36 -17.84 -9.72
N LEU A 63 19.04 -17.95 -9.92
CA LEU A 63 18.07 -17.13 -9.22
C LEU A 63 18.02 -17.47 -7.71
N ILE A 64 18.08 -18.75 -7.36
CA ILE A 64 18.20 -19.18 -5.95
C ILE A 64 19.50 -18.65 -5.35
N LYS A 65 20.61 -18.69 -6.09
CA LYS A 65 21.90 -18.15 -5.63
C LYS A 65 21.81 -16.64 -5.36
N TYR A 66 21.21 -15.88 -6.26
CA TYR A 66 21.03 -14.44 -6.04
C TYR A 66 20.14 -14.12 -4.84
N SER A 67 19.03 -14.86 -4.67
CA SER A 67 18.15 -14.65 -3.51
C SER A 67 18.86 -15.00 -2.18
N LYS A 68 19.73 -16.00 -2.17
CA LYS A 68 20.58 -16.32 -1.00
C LYS A 68 21.56 -15.20 -0.69
N ILE A 69 22.20 -14.66 -1.70
CA ILE A 69 23.14 -13.52 -1.54
C ILE A 69 22.37 -12.32 -0.99
N ALA A 70 21.21 -11.98 -1.59
CA ALA A 70 20.38 -10.87 -1.12
C ALA A 70 19.95 -11.06 0.34
N LEU A 71 19.47 -12.25 0.72
CA LEU A 71 19.11 -12.55 2.10
C LEU A 71 20.32 -12.44 3.04
N SER A 72 21.49 -12.96 2.63
CA SER A 72 22.71 -12.85 3.44
C SER A 72 23.11 -11.39 3.65
N MET A 73 23.00 -10.54 2.63
CA MET A 73 23.27 -9.10 2.75
C MET A 73 22.28 -8.44 3.71
N ILE A 74 21.00 -8.79 3.66
CA ILE A 74 19.98 -8.28 4.58
C ILE A 74 20.33 -8.69 6.02
N LEU A 75 20.67 -9.96 6.27
CA LEU A 75 21.00 -10.43 7.60
C LEU A 75 22.28 -9.81 8.15
N ILE A 76 23.31 -9.66 7.32
CA ILE A 76 24.55 -8.95 7.68
C ILE A 76 24.22 -7.51 8.05
N TYR A 77 23.45 -6.79 7.21
CA TYR A 77 23.04 -5.43 7.49
C TYR A 77 22.28 -5.33 8.82
N ILE A 78 21.28 -6.18 9.06
CA ILE A 78 20.49 -6.17 10.30
C ILE A 78 21.42 -6.40 11.52
N THR A 79 22.38 -7.31 11.41
CA THR A 79 23.33 -7.57 12.49
C THR A 79 24.18 -6.35 12.78
N PHE A 80 24.77 -5.72 11.75
CA PHE A 80 25.53 -4.47 11.92
C PHE A 80 24.68 -3.35 12.47
N PHE A 81 23.48 -3.18 11.99
CA PHE A 81 22.56 -2.16 12.46
C PHE A 81 22.20 -2.34 13.95
N LEU A 82 21.91 -3.56 14.38
CA LEU A 82 21.63 -3.88 15.78
C LEU A 82 22.86 -3.59 16.67
N VAL A 83 24.04 -4.02 16.22
CA VAL A 83 25.31 -3.73 16.93
C VAL A 83 25.51 -2.22 17.04
N PHE A 84 25.35 -1.48 15.94
CA PHE A 84 25.48 -0.02 15.93
C PHE A 84 24.51 0.63 16.94
N ILE A 85 23.24 0.21 16.96
CA ILE A 85 22.24 0.76 17.90
C ILE A 85 22.58 0.44 19.36
N ILE A 86 23.01 -0.79 19.65
CA ILE A 86 23.38 -1.21 21.01
C ILE A 86 24.52 -0.36 21.58
N PHE A 87 25.49 0.02 20.73
CA PHE A 87 26.63 0.83 21.16
C PHE A 87 26.39 2.34 21.11
N SER A 88 25.48 2.83 20.26
CA SER A 88 25.25 4.26 20.04
C SER A 88 24.06 4.84 20.81
N LYS A 89 23.13 3.98 21.30
CA LYS A 89 21.85 4.41 21.88
C LYS A 89 21.55 3.78 23.24
N ASP A 90 20.51 4.28 23.87
CA ASP A 90 20.05 3.79 25.16
C ASP A 90 19.49 2.38 25.05
N ARG A 91 20.03 1.47 25.86
CA ARG A 91 19.65 0.04 25.86
C ARG A 91 18.18 -0.20 26.26
N SER A 92 17.54 0.74 26.97
CA SER A 92 16.14 0.64 27.39
C SER A 92 15.15 0.53 26.21
N LEU A 93 15.60 0.91 25.01
CA LEU A 93 14.76 1.07 23.83
C LEU A 93 15.03 0.01 22.75
N ILE A 94 15.87 -0.98 23.03
CA ILE A 94 16.21 -2.09 22.09
C ILE A 94 14.95 -2.80 21.59
N LEU A 95 13.92 -2.98 22.42
CA LEU A 95 12.69 -3.67 22.01
C LEU A 95 11.94 -2.90 20.91
N ILE A 96 11.97 -1.58 20.94
CA ILE A 96 11.35 -0.73 19.90
C ILE A 96 12.10 -0.90 18.58
N GLU A 97 13.44 -0.89 18.65
CA GLU A 97 14.30 -1.08 17.48
C GLU A 97 14.11 -2.47 16.85
N VAL A 98 14.14 -3.53 17.66
CA VAL A 98 13.91 -4.90 17.18
C VAL A 98 12.53 -5.06 16.55
N LYS A 99 11.48 -4.52 17.18
CA LYS A 99 10.12 -4.53 16.63
C LYS A 99 10.02 -3.77 15.31
N GLY A 100 10.70 -2.62 15.22
CA GLY A 100 10.78 -1.81 14.01
C GLY A 100 11.47 -2.55 12.87
N ILE A 101 12.64 -3.15 13.13
CA ILE A 101 13.39 -3.96 12.16
C ILE A 101 12.56 -5.15 11.65
N ILE A 102 11.91 -5.88 12.55
CA ILE A 102 11.06 -7.03 12.18
C ILE A 102 9.94 -6.57 11.22
N LYS A 103 9.29 -5.45 11.51
CA LYS A 103 8.23 -4.92 10.65
C LYS A 103 8.77 -4.48 9.29
N SER A 104 9.83 -3.68 9.26
CA SER A 104 10.39 -3.16 8.01
C SER A 104 11.00 -4.25 7.15
N PHE A 105 11.86 -5.11 7.70
CA PHE A 105 12.52 -6.16 6.92
C PHE A 105 11.66 -7.39 6.66
N TYR A 106 10.41 -7.39 7.11
CA TYR A 106 9.47 -8.46 6.78
C TYR A 106 9.33 -8.61 5.26
N PHE A 107 9.07 -7.50 4.54
CA PHE A 107 8.88 -7.52 3.10
C PHE A 107 10.07 -8.14 2.33
N PRO A 108 11.31 -7.65 2.43
CA PRO A 108 12.41 -8.18 1.63
C PRO A 108 12.80 -9.61 2.03
N ILE A 109 12.72 -9.99 3.31
CA ILE A 109 13.03 -11.35 3.76
C ILE A 109 11.98 -12.34 3.23
N VAL A 110 10.70 -12.04 3.38
CA VAL A 110 9.62 -12.90 2.92
C VAL A 110 9.62 -13.01 1.40
N LEU A 111 9.95 -11.91 0.69
CA LEU A 111 10.11 -11.94 -0.77
C LEU A 111 11.23 -12.90 -1.18
N CYS A 112 12.42 -12.84 -0.56
CA CYS A 112 13.49 -13.80 -0.80
C CYS A 112 13.03 -15.23 -0.55
N GLY A 113 12.35 -15.46 0.58
CA GLY A 113 11.87 -16.78 1.00
C GLY A 113 10.88 -17.38 0.03
N LEU A 114 9.80 -16.67 -0.24
CA LEU A 114 8.75 -17.12 -1.16
C LEU A 114 9.25 -17.24 -2.61
N PHE A 115 10.17 -16.39 -3.02
CA PHE A 115 10.77 -16.47 -4.36
C PHE A 115 11.64 -17.74 -4.50
N VAL A 116 12.49 -18.08 -3.51
CA VAL A 116 13.27 -19.32 -3.50
C VAL A 116 12.36 -20.54 -3.45
N TYR A 117 11.30 -20.49 -2.63
CA TYR A 117 10.30 -21.55 -2.59
C TYR A 117 9.68 -21.75 -3.98
N ASN A 118 9.23 -20.68 -4.62
CA ASN A 118 8.59 -20.72 -5.94
C ASN A 118 9.50 -21.23 -7.06
N GLN A 119 10.83 -21.13 -6.91
CA GLN A 119 11.80 -21.72 -7.84
C GLN A 119 11.92 -23.26 -7.66
N LYS A 120 11.54 -23.79 -6.51
CA LYS A 120 11.54 -25.23 -6.21
C LYS A 120 10.18 -25.84 -6.50
N ASP A 121 9.16 -25.28 -5.89
CA ASP A 121 7.78 -25.74 -5.97
C ASP A 121 6.88 -24.57 -6.33
N LYS A 122 6.27 -24.63 -7.50
CA LYS A 122 5.42 -23.52 -7.99
C LYS A 122 4.30 -23.19 -7.01
N ILE A 123 4.25 -21.94 -6.59
CA ILE A 123 3.13 -21.42 -5.79
C ILE A 123 1.97 -21.10 -6.72
N ASN A 124 0.87 -21.82 -6.58
CA ASN A 124 -0.34 -21.53 -7.37
C ASN A 124 -1.23 -20.52 -6.64
N ILE A 125 -1.08 -19.24 -7.00
CA ILE A 125 -1.91 -18.14 -6.46
C ILE A 125 -3.04 -17.88 -7.46
N SER A 126 -4.22 -18.47 -7.20
CA SER A 126 -5.38 -18.31 -8.07
C SER A 126 -6.13 -17.00 -7.82
N ASN A 127 -6.86 -16.49 -8.83
CA ASN A 127 -7.77 -15.34 -8.63
C ASN A 127 -8.80 -15.63 -7.55
N LYS A 128 -9.37 -16.84 -7.51
CA LYS A 128 -10.35 -17.25 -6.50
C LYS A 128 -9.82 -17.05 -5.09
N LEU A 129 -8.55 -17.44 -4.82
CA LEU A 129 -7.92 -17.27 -3.52
C LEU A 129 -7.88 -15.79 -3.11
N LEU A 130 -7.45 -14.90 -4.01
CA LEU A 130 -7.35 -13.47 -3.74
C LEU A 130 -8.72 -12.81 -3.58
N VAL A 131 -9.71 -13.22 -4.38
CA VAL A 131 -11.11 -12.79 -4.26
C VAL A 131 -11.70 -13.20 -2.91
N LEU A 132 -11.52 -14.45 -2.49
CA LEU A 132 -11.97 -14.93 -1.18
C LEU A 132 -11.31 -14.15 -0.04
N THR A 133 -10.02 -13.88 -0.14
CA THR A 133 -9.30 -13.09 0.86
C THR A 133 -9.86 -11.67 0.95
N LEU A 134 -10.08 -11.00 -0.20
CA LEU A 134 -10.72 -9.68 -0.22
C LEU A 134 -12.13 -9.74 0.36
N MET A 135 -12.90 -10.78 0.02
CA MET A 135 -14.26 -10.95 0.52
C MET A 135 -14.32 -11.06 2.04
N ILE A 136 -13.34 -11.71 2.69
CA ILE A 136 -13.26 -11.77 4.16
C ILE A 136 -13.04 -10.35 4.73
N TYR A 137 -12.08 -9.58 4.18
CA TYR A 137 -11.85 -8.18 4.61
C TYR A 137 -13.10 -7.32 4.44
N THR A 138 -13.68 -7.34 3.26
CA THR A 138 -14.82 -6.47 2.92
C THR A 138 -16.10 -6.88 3.63
N SER A 139 -16.37 -8.18 3.78
CA SER A 139 -17.52 -8.67 4.57
C SER A 139 -17.41 -8.28 6.04
N THR A 140 -16.20 -8.32 6.61
CA THR A 140 -15.97 -7.87 7.99
C THR A 140 -16.31 -6.39 8.17
N ILE A 141 -15.89 -5.53 7.25
CA ILE A 141 -16.22 -4.09 7.27
C ILE A 141 -17.73 -3.92 7.10
N PHE A 142 -18.32 -4.60 6.12
CA PHE A 142 -19.75 -4.51 5.81
C PHE A 142 -20.61 -4.91 7.00
N ILE A 143 -20.39 -6.11 7.55
CA ILE A 143 -21.14 -6.65 8.68
C ILE A 143 -21.02 -5.73 9.90
N ALA A 144 -19.79 -5.35 10.26
CA ALA A 144 -19.56 -4.46 11.41
C ALA A 144 -20.26 -3.12 11.25
N THR A 145 -20.30 -2.57 10.04
CA THR A 145 -20.97 -1.30 9.76
C THR A 145 -22.49 -1.42 9.83
N VAL A 146 -23.08 -2.48 9.22
CA VAL A 146 -24.52 -2.70 9.25
C VAL A 146 -25.02 -3.00 10.66
N THR A 147 -24.26 -3.74 11.46
CA THR A 147 -24.58 -4.05 12.86
C THR A 147 -24.23 -2.92 13.83
N ASN A 148 -23.68 -1.82 13.35
CA ASN A 148 -23.21 -0.67 14.14
C ASN A 148 -22.22 -1.05 15.26
N THR A 149 -21.38 -2.08 15.02
CA THR A 149 -20.35 -2.57 15.97
C THR A 149 -18.94 -2.22 15.53
N TYR A 150 -18.81 -1.33 14.55
CA TYR A 150 -17.55 -0.96 13.91
C TYR A 150 -16.69 -0.02 14.76
N PHE A 151 -15.41 0.00 14.46
CA PHE A 151 -14.49 1.05 14.87
C PHE A 151 -14.40 2.15 13.82
N ASN A 152 -14.23 3.39 14.25
CA ASN A 152 -14.06 4.52 13.34
C ASN A 152 -12.74 4.44 12.58
N SER A 153 -12.76 4.83 11.31
CA SER A 153 -11.56 4.91 10.47
C SER A 153 -10.58 5.99 10.93
N TYR A 154 -11.06 7.00 11.64
CA TYR A 154 -10.28 8.14 12.14
C TYR A 154 -10.61 8.43 13.60
N ASN A 155 -9.57 8.72 14.40
CA ASN A 155 -9.72 8.82 15.86
C ASN A 155 -10.49 10.06 16.34
N SER A 156 -10.46 11.21 15.64
CA SER A 156 -11.03 12.44 16.20
C SER A 156 -11.99 13.18 15.27
N ASN A 157 -11.72 13.23 13.99
CA ASN A 157 -12.41 14.17 13.12
C ASN A 157 -12.78 13.66 11.73
N GLY A 158 -12.82 12.39 11.46
CA GLY A 158 -13.17 11.83 10.15
C GLY A 158 -14.37 10.92 10.21
N TYR A 159 -14.97 10.72 9.06
CA TYR A 159 -16.07 9.80 8.87
C TYR A 159 -15.55 8.47 8.29
N GLY A 160 -16.14 7.36 8.69
CA GLY A 160 -15.85 6.06 8.11
C GLY A 160 -15.77 4.94 9.14
N SER A 161 -15.95 3.72 8.65
CA SER A 161 -15.95 2.48 9.40
C SER A 161 -14.81 1.59 8.90
N VAL A 162 -13.86 1.25 9.77
CA VAL A 162 -12.83 0.25 9.47
C VAL A 162 -13.28 -1.17 9.81
N GLY A 163 -14.55 -1.33 10.13
CA GLY A 163 -15.07 -2.59 10.64
C GLY A 163 -14.47 -2.92 12.01
N TRP A 164 -14.04 -4.16 12.19
CA TRP A 164 -13.36 -4.59 13.42
C TRP A 164 -11.82 -4.55 13.30
N PHE A 165 -11.28 -3.96 12.24
CA PHE A 165 -9.84 -3.80 12.05
C PHE A 165 -9.28 -2.59 12.80
N TYR A 166 -7.94 -2.53 12.91
CA TYR A 166 -7.26 -1.47 13.65
C TYR A 166 -7.02 -0.20 12.84
N ALA A 167 -6.42 -0.34 11.65
CA ALA A 167 -5.90 0.78 10.86
C ALA A 167 -6.56 0.86 9.48
N ALA A 168 -7.33 1.93 9.23
CA ALA A 168 -8.04 2.13 7.97
C ALA A 168 -7.10 2.25 6.75
N ASN A 169 -5.91 2.86 6.92
CA ASN A 169 -4.95 3.01 5.82
C ASN A 169 -4.36 1.67 5.40
N GLU A 170 -3.99 0.79 6.34
CA GLU A 170 -3.46 -0.54 6.03
C GLU A 170 -4.52 -1.39 5.33
N ILE A 171 -5.74 -1.44 5.86
CA ILE A 171 -6.85 -2.18 5.25
C ILE A 171 -7.23 -1.62 3.89
N GLY A 172 -7.27 -0.29 3.74
CA GLY A 172 -7.48 0.37 2.46
C GLY A 172 -6.42 0.01 1.41
N SER A 173 -5.17 -0.11 1.83
CA SER A 173 -4.06 -0.53 0.97
C SER A 173 -4.16 -2.01 0.58
N ILE A 174 -4.52 -2.90 1.51
CA ILE A 174 -4.79 -4.32 1.21
C ILE A 174 -5.94 -4.44 0.20
N MET A 175 -7.04 -3.72 0.43
CA MET A 175 -8.17 -3.70 -0.51
C MET A 175 -7.71 -3.21 -1.89
N ALA A 176 -6.93 -2.14 -1.97
CA ALA A 176 -6.44 -1.60 -3.23
C ALA A 176 -5.60 -2.59 -4.03
N ILE A 177 -4.79 -3.43 -3.35
CA ILE A 177 -4.00 -4.50 -3.97
C ILE A 177 -4.90 -5.66 -4.44
N LEU A 178 -5.95 -6.01 -3.72
CA LEU A 178 -6.78 -7.17 -4.05
C LEU A 178 -7.96 -6.86 -5.00
N ILE A 179 -8.40 -5.60 -5.10
CA ILE A 179 -9.49 -5.15 -5.98
C ILE A 179 -9.23 -5.49 -7.46
N PRO A 180 -8.03 -5.26 -8.05
CA PRO A 180 -7.79 -5.58 -9.45
C PRO A 180 -8.09 -7.04 -9.81
N PHE A 181 -7.77 -7.98 -8.92
CA PHE A 181 -8.04 -9.40 -9.11
C PHE A 181 -9.54 -9.71 -9.08
N THR A 182 -10.30 -9.03 -8.22
CA THR A 182 -11.75 -9.20 -8.13
C THR A 182 -12.45 -8.69 -9.37
N ILE A 183 -12.09 -7.50 -9.87
CA ILE A 183 -12.65 -6.94 -11.10
C ILE A 183 -12.27 -7.79 -12.31
N SER A 184 -11.02 -8.28 -12.39
CA SER A 184 -10.59 -9.21 -13.44
C SER A 184 -11.39 -10.52 -13.44
N SER A 185 -11.69 -11.06 -12.26
CA SER A 185 -12.46 -12.29 -12.12
C SER A 185 -13.90 -12.18 -12.60
N LEU A 186 -14.52 -11.00 -12.53
CA LEU A 186 -15.85 -10.74 -13.11
C LEU A 186 -15.84 -10.88 -14.64
N VAL A 187 -14.76 -10.49 -15.29
CA VAL A 187 -14.63 -10.56 -16.75
C VAL A 187 -14.42 -11.99 -17.24
N ASN A 188 -13.66 -12.78 -16.47
CA ASN A 188 -13.31 -14.16 -16.84
C ASN A 188 -14.44 -15.19 -16.65
N ASP A 189 -15.59 -14.75 -16.12
CA ASP A 189 -16.86 -15.53 -16.01
C ASP A 189 -16.80 -16.85 -15.21
N THR A 190 -15.69 -17.12 -14.56
CA THR A 190 -15.59 -18.25 -13.63
C THR A 190 -16.24 -17.86 -12.30
N GLU A 191 -17.10 -18.73 -11.74
CA GLU A 191 -17.76 -18.50 -10.44
C GLU A 191 -18.50 -17.15 -10.36
N ARG A 192 -19.32 -16.87 -11.34
CA ARG A 192 -19.99 -15.59 -11.57
C ARG A 192 -20.71 -15.04 -10.33
N LEU A 193 -21.44 -15.89 -9.60
CA LEU A 193 -22.17 -15.46 -8.40
C LEU A 193 -21.22 -14.98 -7.31
N LEU A 194 -20.17 -15.75 -7.02
CA LEU A 194 -19.18 -15.39 -6.00
C LEU A 194 -18.50 -14.07 -6.34
N ASN A 195 -18.05 -13.91 -7.57
CA ASN A 195 -17.35 -12.71 -8.03
C ASN A 195 -18.24 -11.47 -8.01
N THR A 196 -19.54 -11.62 -8.37
CA THR A 196 -20.52 -10.53 -8.32
C THR A 196 -20.80 -10.10 -6.88
N LEU A 197 -21.01 -11.07 -5.97
CA LEU A 197 -21.19 -10.78 -4.55
C LEU A 197 -19.96 -10.12 -3.93
N ALA A 198 -18.76 -10.65 -4.23
CA ALA A 198 -17.51 -10.07 -3.76
C ALA A 198 -17.34 -8.62 -4.23
N CYS A 199 -17.67 -8.33 -5.49
CA CYS A 199 -17.61 -6.99 -6.04
C CYS A 199 -18.63 -6.05 -5.37
N ALA A 200 -19.88 -6.48 -5.18
CA ALA A 200 -20.93 -5.69 -4.54
C ALA A 200 -20.57 -5.33 -3.09
N ILE A 201 -20.10 -6.31 -2.31
CA ILE A 201 -19.64 -6.08 -0.93
C ILE A 201 -18.39 -5.19 -0.92
N CYS A 202 -17.50 -5.37 -1.90
CA CYS A 202 -16.29 -4.54 -2.04
C CYS A 202 -16.65 -3.07 -2.30
N ILE A 203 -17.60 -2.78 -3.20
CA ILE A 203 -18.08 -1.41 -3.47
C ILE A 203 -18.61 -0.78 -2.17
N ALA A 204 -19.53 -1.47 -1.47
CA ALA A 204 -20.13 -0.99 -0.23
C ALA A 204 -19.05 -0.72 0.85
N SER A 205 -18.14 -1.67 1.06
CA SER A 205 -17.08 -1.57 2.08
C SER A 205 -16.07 -0.48 1.76
N THR A 206 -15.75 -0.25 0.49
CA THR A 206 -14.90 0.85 0.03
C THR A 206 -15.51 2.21 0.38
N MET A 207 -16.82 2.35 0.22
CA MET A 207 -17.54 3.57 0.59
C MET A 207 -17.60 3.75 2.10
N PHE A 208 -17.88 2.69 2.86
CA PHE A 208 -17.93 2.72 4.32
C PHE A 208 -16.58 3.04 4.97
N LEU A 209 -15.50 2.53 4.42
CA LEU A 209 -14.15 2.77 4.95
C LEU A 209 -13.78 4.27 4.98
N GLY A 210 -14.28 5.04 4.02
CA GLY A 210 -14.08 6.49 3.97
C GLY A 210 -12.67 6.94 3.58
N THR A 211 -11.83 6.04 3.07
CA THR A 211 -10.47 6.34 2.59
C THR A 211 -10.41 6.43 1.06
N LYS A 212 -9.51 7.28 0.54
CA LYS A 212 -9.40 7.52 -0.91
C LYS A 212 -8.77 6.36 -1.67
N VAL A 213 -7.84 5.63 -1.04
CA VAL A 213 -6.97 4.64 -1.69
C VAL A 213 -7.77 3.50 -2.34
N PRO A 214 -8.63 2.75 -1.64
CA PRO A 214 -9.41 1.67 -2.26
C PRO A 214 -10.46 2.19 -3.24
N PHE A 215 -11.00 3.40 -3.03
CA PHE A 215 -11.93 4.04 -3.97
C PHE A 215 -11.25 4.33 -5.31
N LEU A 216 -10.05 4.92 -5.30
CA LEU A 216 -9.27 5.18 -6.50
C LEU A 216 -8.81 3.89 -7.17
N ALA A 217 -8.44 2.85 -6.40
CA ALA A 217 -8.09 1.55 -6.94
C ALA A 217 -9.27 0.89 -7.64
N LEU A 218 -10.46 0.93 -7.05
CA LEU A 218 -11.68 0.36 -7.64
C LEU A 218 -12.07 1.08 -8.94
N GLY A 219 -12.18 2.42 -8.89
CA GLY A 219 -12.51 3.22 -10.07
C GLY A 219 -11.44 3.15 -11.15
N GLY A 220 -10.18 3.31 -10.77
CA GLY A 220 -9.03 3.27 -11.68
C GLY A 220 -8.89 1.93 -12.38
N THR A 221 -9.00 0.81 -11.65
CA THR A 221 -8.96 -0.53 -12.25
C THR A 221 -10.14 -0.76 -13.20
N THR A 222 -11.33 -0.31 -12.82
CA THR A 222 -12.53 -0.47 -13.67
C THR A 222 -12.38 0.29 -15.00
N VAL A 223 -11.93 1.55 -14.94
CA VAL A 223 -11.66 2.35 -16.14
C VAL A 223 -10.54 1.72 -16.97
N PHE A 224 -9.49 1.26 -16.32
CA PHE A 224 -8.36 0.63 -17.01
C PHE A 224 -8.79 -0.63 -17.77
N ILE A 225 -9.63 -1.48 -17.20
CA ILE A 225 -10.14 -2.69 -17.88
C ILE A 225 -10.96 -2.31 -19.11
N ILE A 226 -11.78 -1.25 -19.04
CA ILE A 226 -12.50 -0.75 -20.22
C ILE A 226 -11.51 -0.37 -21.34
N ILE A 227 -10.53 0.45 -21.02
CA ILE A 227 -9.50 0.91 -21.96
C ILE A 227 -8.74 -0.28 -22.55
N TYR A 228 -8.31 -1.22 -21.71
CA TYR A 228 -7.62 -2.43 -22.11
C TYR A 228 -8.40 -3.23 -23.16
N TYR A 229 -9.69 -3.48 -22.92
CA TYR A 229 -10.50 -4.26 -23.86
C TYR A 229 -10.86 -3.48 -25.13
N ILE A 230 -10.96 -2.15 -25.09
CA ILE A 230 -11.08 -1.31 -26.29
C ILE A 230 -9.81 -1.45 -27.14
N ILE A 231 -8.62 -1.31 -26.52
CA ILE A 231 -7.34 -1.48 -27.23
C ILE A 231 -7.21 -2.90 -27.80
N LEU A 232 -7.56 -3.92 -27.03
CA LEU A 232 -7.52 -5.32 -27.48
C LEU A 232 -8.48 -5.56 -28.65
N ASN A 233 -9.66 -4.94 -28.64
CA ASN A 233 -10.63 -5.03 -29.76
C ASN A 233 -10.09 -4.38 -31.04
N ILE A 234 -9.43 -3.22 -30.89
CA ILE A 234 -8.75 -2.55 -32.02
C ILE A 234 -7.64 -3.45 -32.55
N TYR A 235 -6.78 -3.97 -31.65
CA TYR A 235 -5.70 -4.88 -32.02
C TYR A 235 -6.20 -6.13 -32.77
N ASN A 236 -7.28 -6.75 -32.31
CA ASN A 236 -7.89 -7.92 -32.97
C ASN A 236 -8.39 -7.64 -34.39
N LYS A 237 -8.73 -6.37 -34.72
CA LYS A 237 -9.14 -5.99 -36.08
C LYS A 237 -7.95 -5.91 -37.06
N PHE A 238 -6.77 -5.55 -36.54
CA PHE A 238 -5.57 -5.38 -37.35
C PHE A 238 -4.65 -6.60 -37.34
N SER A 239 -4.79 -7.52 -36.36
CA SER A 239 -3.94 -8.71 -36.25
C SER A 239 -4.62 -9.92 -36.85
N SER A 240 -3.94 -10.54 -37.82
CA SER A 240 -4.37 -11.81 -38.45
C SER A 240 -4.01 -13.03 -37.59
N TYR A 241 -3.04 -12.92 -36.71
CA TYR A 241 -2.42 -14.03 -35.98
C TYR A 241 -2.97 -14.33 -34.61
N TYR A 242 -3.62 -13.34 -33.92
CA TYR A 242 -4.09 -13.48 -32.56
C TYR A 242 -5.49 -12.89 -32.43
N LYS A 243 -6.50 -13.76 -32.53
CA LYS A 243 -7.88 -13.36 -32.22
C LYS A 243 -8.26 -13.93 -30.86
N ARG A 244 -8.58 -13.07 -29.91
CA ARG A 244 -9.16 -13.46 -28.64
C ARG A 244 -10.64 -13.12 -28.66
N ASP A 245 -11.49 -14.14 -28.55
CA ASP A 245 -12.94 -13.94 -28.51
C ASP A 245 -13.36 -13.39 -27.15
N PHE A 246 -13.99 -12.24 -27.15
CA PHE A 246 -14.64 -11.63 -25.97
C PHE A 246 -15.81 -10.75 -26.37
N ASN A 247 -16.79 -10.65 -25.49
CA ASN A 247 -17.96 -9.80 -25.73
C ASN A 247 -17.71 -8.40 -25.15
N LEU A 248 -17.18 -7.47 -25.99
CA LEU A 248 -16.86 -6.11 -25.59
C LEU A 248 -18.07 -5.37 -24.99
N LYS A 249 -19.27 -5.52 -25.58
CA LYS A 249 -20.49 -4.86 -25.09
C LYS A 249 -20.81 -5.29 -23.67
N ARG A 250 -20.70 -6.59 -23.37
CA ARG A 250 -20.92 -7.14 -22.04
C ARG A 250 -19.92 -6.58 -21.03
N ILE A 251 -18.63 -6.55 -21.38
CA ILE A 251 -17.56 -6.04 -20.51
C ILE A 251 -17.79 -4.57 -20.20
N ILE A 252 -18.06 -3.75 -21.22
CA ILE A 252 -18.35 -2.33 -21.03
C ILE A 252 -19.59 -2.15 -20.13
N LEU A 253 -20.67 -2.91 -20.37
CA LEU A 253 -21.86 -2.83 -19.55
C LEU A 253 -21.57 -3.14 -18.07
N MET A 254 -20.85 -4.24 -17.79
CA MET A 254 -20.49 -4.64 -16.43
C MET A 254 -19.61 -3.58 -15.75
N MET A 255 -18.58 -3.08 -16.42
CA MET A 255 -17.69 -2.06 -15.86
C MET A 255 -18.41 -0.73 -15.67
N SER A 256 -19.28 -0.34 -16.60
CA SER A 256 -20.12 0.87 -16.46
C SER A 256 -21.09 0.74 -15.28
N THR A 257 -21.66 -0.44 -15.04
CA THR A 257 -22.51 -0.67 -13.86
C THR A 257 -21.75 -0.43 -12.56
N ILE A 258 -20.49 -0.87 -12.45
CA ILE A 258 -19.64 -0.62 -11.28
C ILE A 258 -19.42 0.88 -11.12
N LEU A 259 -19.02 1.60 -12.18
CA LEU A 259 -18.78 3.05 -12.11
C LEU A 259 -20.04 3.82 -11.74
N ILE A 260 -21.18 3.49 -12.34
CA ILE A 260 -22.47 4.12 -12.03
C ILE A 260 -22.84 3.85 -10.55
N SER A 261 -22.68 2.62 -10.07
CA SER A 261 -22.92 2.29 -8.66
C SER A 261 -22.02 3.12 -7.72
N MET A 262 -20.74 3.28 -8.07
CA MET A 262 -19.82 4.11 -7.31
C MET A 262 -20.29 5.57 -7.29
N ILE A 263 -20.66 6.14 -8.42
CA ILE A 263 -21.12 7.53 -8.54
C ILE A 263 -22.41 7.77 -7.74
N LEU A 264 -23.37 6.84 -7.82
CA LEU A 264 -24.67 6.97 -7.12
C LEU A 264 -24.51 6.87 -5.59
N ILE A 265 -23.63 5.99 -5.09
CA ILE A 265 -23.42 5.80 -3.66
C ILE A 265 -22.48 6.88 -3.07
N PHE A 266 -21.58 7.45 -3.88
CA PHE A 266 -20.54 8.37 -3.43
C PHE A 266 -21.07 9.55 -2.59
N PRO A 267 -22.12 10.30 -2.97
CA PRO A 267 -22.61 11.44 -2.19
C PRO A 267 -23.08 11.09 -0.77
N PHE A 268 -23.49 9.85 -0.55
CA PHE A 268 -23.96 9.35 0.74
C PHE A 268 -22.87 8.71 1.58
N SER A 269 -21.65 8.61 1.01
CA SER A 269 -20.56 7.88 1.64
C SER A 269 -19.80 8.72 2.67
N PRO A 270 -19.22 8.09 3.71
CA PRO A 270 -18.22 8.70 4.57
C PRO A 270 -17.05 9.34 3.81
N LEU A 271 -16.67 8.75 2.68
CA LEU A 271 -15.60 9.29 1.83
C LEU A 271 -15.94 10.69 1.28
N TYR A 272 -17.17 10.89 0.80
CA TYR A 272 -17.63 12.20 0.34
C TYR A 272 -17.57 13.26 1.45
N LYS A 273 -18.06 12.90 2.65
CA LYS A 273 -18.00 13.78 3.82
C LYS A 273 -16.56 14.16 4.19
N ASN A 274 -15.63 13.21 4.11
CA ASN A 274 -14.21 13.47 4.34
C ASN A 274 -13.59 14.38 3.28
N ILE A 275 -13.96 14.21 2.01
CA ILE A 275 -13.51 15.07 0.92
C ILE A 275 -14.09 16.48 1.08
N GLN A 276 -15.39 16.60 1.30
CA GLN A 276 -16.05 17.89 1.49
C GLN A 276 -15.43 18.67 2.66
N ARG A 277 -15.16 18.01 3.78
CA ARG A 277 -14.57 18.63 4.95
C ARG A 277 -13.11 19.07 4.72
N ASN A 278 -12.30 18.24 4.06
CA ASN A 278 -10.88 18.53 3.91
C ASN A 278 -10.58 19.47 2.73
N TYR A 279 -11.48 19.58 1.77
CA TYR A 279 -11.26 20.29 0.49
C TYR A 279 -12.43 21.21 0.13
N GLY A 280 -13.49 21.28 0.92
CA GLY A 280 -14.69 22.06 0.61
C GLY A 280 -14.36 23.52 0.30
N ASP A 281 -13.54 24.15 1.14
CA ASP A 281 -13.13 25.54 0.95
C ASP A 281 -12.31 25.76 -0.32
N ILE A 282 -11.42 24.81 -0.66
CA ILE A 282 -10.61 24.89 -1.88
C ILE A 282 -11.48 24.67 -3.11
N ILE A 283 -12.37 23.68 -3.06
CA ILE A 283 -13.31 23.38 -4.14
C ILE A 283 -14.24 24.59 -4.36
N GLN A 284 -14.74 25.20 -3.30
CA GLN A 284 -15.63 26.36 -3.39
C GLN A 284 -14.91 27.58 -3.98
N ARG A 285 -13.65 27.85 -3.60
CA ARG A 285 -12.82 28.87 -4.22
C ARG A 285 -12.56 28.60 -5.71
N ILE A 286 -12.28 27.36 -6.11
CA ILE A 286 -12.09 26.99 -7.52
C ILE A 286 -13.39 27.17 -8.31
N VAL A 287 -14.52 26.72 -7.78
CA VAL A 287 -15.84 26.86 -8.45
C VAL A 287 -16.20 28.33 -8.61
N ASN A 288 -16.01 29.13 -7.58
CA ASN A 288 -16.25 30.58 -7.64
C ASN A 288 -15.35 31.25 -8.70
N ASN A 289 -14.03 30.92 -8.73
CA ASN A 289 -13.13 31.45 -9.74
C ASN A 289 -13.52 31.06 -11.17
N ILE A 290 -14.01 29.83 -11.40
CA ILE A 290 -14.49 29.38 -12.72
C ILE A 290 -15.79 30.10 -13.08
N SER A 291 -16.68 30.33 -12.14
CA SER A 291 -17.94 31.02 -12.34
C SER A 291 -17.71 32.51 -12.65
N TYR A 292 -16.79 33.18 -11.95
CA TYR A 292 -16.39 34.56 -12.22
C TYR A 292 -15.79 34.74 -13.64
N ASN A 293 -14.89 33.85 -14.05
CA ASN A 293 -14.30 33.91 -15.39
C ASN A 293 -15.31 33.68 -16.53
N LYS A 294 -16.49 33.14 -16.26
CA LYS A 294 -17.59 33.03 -17.24
C LYS A 294 -18.50 34.26 -17.30
N VAL A 295 -18.57 35.04 -16.23
CA VAL A 295 -19.45 36.23 -16.14
C VAL A 295 -18.75 37.48 -16.60
N ASP A 296 -17.42 37.58 -16.47
CA ASP A 296 -16.65 38.81 -16.78
C ASP A 296 -16.43 39.12 -18.26
N GLN A 297 -17.10 38.43 -19.20
CA GLN A 297 -17.08 38.89 -20.58
C GLN A 297 -18.11 39.99 -20.90
N ASN A 298 -19.01 40.37 -19.95
CA ASN A 298 -20.08 41.33 -20.28
C ASN A 298 -20.44 42.38 -19.22
N THR A 299 -19.76 42.50 -18.07
CA THR A 299 -20.14 43.54 -17.08
C THR A 299 -18.95 43.94 -16.21
N GLN A 300 -18.58 45.24 -16.29
CA GLN A 300 -17.72 45.89 -15.28
C GLN A 300 -18.53 46.06 -13.99
N ILE A 301 -18.21 45.25 -12.97
CA ILE A 301 -18.69 45.47 -11.62
C ILE A 301 -17.46 45.54 -10.72
N GLU A 302 -17.23 46.78 -10.20
CA GLU A 302 -16.30 47.05 -9.11
C GLU A 302 -16.87 46.46 -7.81
N ASP A 303 -16.44 45.27 -7.41
CA ASP A 303 -16.34 44.87 -6.02
C ASP A 303 -15.38 43.67 -6.00
N LYS A 304 -14.10 43.98 -5.82
CA LYS A 304 -13.03 43.02 -5.61
C LYS A 304 -12.98 42.65 -4.15
N ASP A 305 -13.81 41.74 -3.69
CA ASP A 305 -13.44 40.90 -2.55
C ASP A 305 -12.31 39.98 -3.03
N ASN A 306 -11.10 40.25 -2.54
CA ASN A 306 -9.84 39.60 -2.85
C ASN A 306 -9.92 38.11 -2.51
N LEU A 307 -10.49 37.31 -3.38
CA LEU A 307 -10.30 35.85 -3.35
C LEU A 307 -8.99 35.56 -4.09
N ASP A 308 -7.91 35.39 -3.33
CA ASP A 308 -6.63 34.98 -3.87
C ASP A 308 -6.78 33.71 -4.72
N PRO A 309 -6.24 33.69 -5.95
CA PRO A 309 -6.29 32.51 -6.80
C PRO A 309 -5.62 31.34 -6.09
N VAL A 310 -6.29 30.17 -6.09
CA VAL A 310 -5.76 28.94 -5.49
C VAL A 310 -4.43 28.60 -6.16
N SER A 311 -3.34 28.58 -5.42
CA SER A 311 -2.01 28.29 -5.94
C SER A 311 -1.89 26.79 -6.31
N LYS A 312 -1.00 26.47 -7.28
CA LYS A 312 -0.68 25.07 -7.60
C LYS A 312 -0.18 24.30 -6.37
N ASP A 313 0.55 24.98 -5.49
CA ASP A 313 1.10 24.36 -4.28
C ASP A 313 -0.01 24.05 -3.26
N GLU A 314 -1.06 24.87 -3.16
CA GLU A 314 -2.23 24.58 -2.34
C GLU A 314 -2.98 23.36 -2.86
N ILE A 315 -3.15 23.22 -4.19
CA ILE A 315 -3.78 22.05 -4.81
C ILE A 315 -2.95 20.79 -4.54
N VAL A 316 -1.64 20.87 -4.77
CA VAL A 316 -0.73 19.72 -4.53
C VAL A 316 -0.74 19.33 -3.06
N THR A 317 -0.65 20.29 -2.14
CA THR A 317 -0.71 20.06 -0.69
C THR A 317 -2.05 19.48 -0.27
N ALA A 318 -3.15 19.91 -0.90
CA ALA A 318 -4.47 19.36 -0.66
C ALA A 318 -4.59 17.91 -1.16
N VAL A 319 -4.13 17.61 -2.38
CA VAL A 319 -4.22 16.26 -2.99
C VAL A 319 -3.35 15.25 -2.25
N LEU A 320 -2.09 15.60 -1.97
CA LEU A 320 -1.13 14.75 -1.27
C LEU A 320 -1.30 14.79 0.26
N SER A 321 -2.26 15.61 0.75
CA SER A 321 -2.44 15.89 2.18
C SER A 321 -1.15 16.44 2.83
N LYS A 322 -1.17 16.53 4.15
CA LYS A 322 -0.06 17.06 4.97
C LYS A 322 1.29 16.32 4.85
N ARG A 323 1.34 15.24 4.04
CA ARG A 323 2.50 14.36 3.87
C ARG A 323 3.68 15.01 3.17
N THR A 324 3.44 15.96 2.27
CA THR A 324 4.51 16.70 1.58
C THR A 324 5.32 17.54 2.55
N ILE A 325 4.66 18.25 3.47
CA ILE A 325 5.32 19.06 4.50
C ILE A 325 6.19 18.17 5.39
N TYR A 326 5.63 17.01 5.78
CA TYR A 326 6.33 16.05 6.61
C TYR A 326 7.53 15.43 5.89
N ALA A 327 7.38 15.13 4.60
CA ALA A 327 8.48 14.64 3.76
C ALA A 327 9.64 15.62 3.70
N ASP A 328 9.36 16.91 3.60
CA ASP A 328 10.39 17.95 3.53
C ASP A 328 11.14 18.11 4.87
N ILE A 329 10.43 18.01 5.99
CA ILE A 329 11.05 17.99 7.33
C ILE A 329 12.00 16.79 7.46
N ILE A 330 11.59 15.60 7.04
CA ILE A 330 12.43 14.39 7.11
C ILE A 330 13.64 14.52 6.20
N LYS A 331 13.47 15.04 4.98
CA LYS A 331 14.58 15.29 4.06
C LYS A 331 15.59 16.27 4.67
N GLN A 332 15.12 17.35 5.29
CA GLN A 332 16.01 18.30 5.98
C GLN A 332 16.74 17.64 7.14
N LYS A 333 16.05 16.88 7.98
CA LYS A 333 16.66 16.13 9.09
C LYS A 333 17.71 15.14 8.57
N PHE A 334 17.40 14.38 7.51
CA PHE A 334 18.35 13.45 6.91
C PHE A 334 19.56 14.17 6.32
N ASN A 335 19.37 15.29 5.64
CA ASN A 335 20.46 16.08 5.07
C ASN A 335 21.39 16.67 6.14
N ASN A 336 20.86 17.01 7.30
CA ASN A 336 21.60 17.59 8.43
C ASN A 336 22.18 16.53 9.38
N SER A 337 21.83 15.25 9.22
CA SER A 337 22.36 14.18 10.05
C SER A 337 23.83 13.87 9.74
N SER A 338 24.51 13.18 10.66
CA SER A 338 25.90 12.75 10.50
C SER A 338 26.07 11.83 9.29
N TRP A 339 27.30 11.72 8.75
CA TRP A 339 27.55 10.80 7.64
C TRP A 339 27.29 9.32 8.03
N ILE A 340 27.50 8.98 9.30
CA ILE A 340 27.23 7.64 9.84
C ILE A 340 25.73 7.37 9.84
N ASP A 341 24.91 8.32 10.31
CA ASP A 341 23.46 8.21 10.31
C ASP A 341 22.89 8.18 8.89
N LYS A 342 23.49 8.92 7.94
CA LYS A 342 23.13 8.83 6.53
C LYS A 342 23.40 7.44 5.95
N LEU A 343 24.46 6.80 6.37
CA LEU A 343 24.85 5.49 5.86
C LEU A 343 24.05 4.36 6.49
N PHE A 344 23.91 4.34 7.82
CA PHE A 344 23.27 3.27 8.59
C PHE A 344 21.85 3.58 9.02
N GLY A 345 21.42 4.84 9.03
CA GLY A 345 20.11 5.26 9.49
C GLY A 345 20.07 5.64 10.97
N ILE A 346 18.96 6.23 11.36
CA ILE A 346 18.76 6.80 12.71
C ILE A 346 18.05 5.80 13.64
N GLY A 347 17.41 4.75 13.09
CA GLY A 347 16.63 3.78 13.83
C GLY A 347 15.23 4.27 14.21
N TYR A 348 14.56 3.52 15.09
CA TYR A 348 13.16 3.75 15.45
C TYR A 348 12.95 4.55 16.74
N ASN A 349 14.01 4.69 17.51
CA ASN A 349 13.94 5.29 18.84
C ASN A 349 14.07 6.82 18.85
N VAL A 350 14.51 7.39 17.75
CA VAL A 350 14.83 8.84 17.67
C VAL A 350 13.56 9.70 17.66
N GLU A 351 12.41 9.15 17.33
CA GLU A 351 11.15 9.91 17.24
C GLU A 351 10.81 10.65 18.53
N ILE A 352 11.03 10.04 19.67
CA ILE A 352 10.65 10.61 20.96
C ILE A 352 11.60 11.71 21.45
N ARG A 353 12.89 11.63 21.10
CA ARG A 353 13.92 12.60 21.56
C ARG A 353 14.10 13.81 20.64
N ASP A 354 13.97 13.64 19.34
CA ASP A 354 14.15 14.74 18.38
C ASP A 354 12.98 15.74 18.37
N GLU A 355 11.85 15.37 18.91
CA GLU A 355 10.67 16.25 19.02
C GLU A 355 10.93 17.45 19.92
N ILE A 356 11.68 17.26 20.98
CA ILE A 356 12.10 18.34 21.90
C ILE A 356 13.10 19.29 21.19
N TYR A 357 13.93 18.78 20.28
CA TYR A 357 14.88 19.58 19.47
C TYR A 357 14.22 20.28 18.29
N ALA A 358 13.16 19.72 17.71
CA ALA A 358 12.42 20.34 16.60
C ALA A 358 11.86 21.71 16.99
N LYS A 359 11.46 21.90 18.25
CA LYS A 359 10.98 23.19 18.79
C LYS A 359 12.03 24.31 18.67
N LYS A 360 13.34 23.97 18.66
CA LYS A 360 14.43 24.96 18.56
C LYS A 360 14.87 25.29 17.13
N THR A 361 14.50 24.45 16.14
CA THR A 361 14.99 24.56 14.76
C THR A 361 13.88 24.88 13.75
N ILE A 362 12.63 24.80 14.13
CA ILE A 362 11.49 25.09 13.25
C ILE A 362 11.13 26.57 13.38
N ASP A 363 11.03 27.26 12.24
CA ASP A 363 10.54 28.64 12.17
C ASP A 363 9.14 28.75 12.77
N SER A 364 8.86 29.87 13.48
CA SER A 364 7.61 30.11 14.19
C SER A 364 6.36 29.92 13.29
N LYS A 365 6.43 30.30 12.02
CA LYS A 365 5.39 30.08 11.03
C LYS A 365 5.16 28.61 10.69
N GLN A 366 6.23 27.83 10.60
CA GLN A 366 6.15 26.39 10.37
C GLN A 366 5.62 25.65 11.60
N LEU A 367 6.00 26.10 12.81
CA LEU A 367 5.50 25.56 14.07
C LEU A 367 3.98 25.77 14.19
N GLU A 368 3.51 27.00 13.94
CA GLU A 368 2.09 27.35 13.94
C GLU A 368 1.29 26.55 12.90
N LEU A 369 1.86 26.36 11.70
CA LEU A 369 1.27 25.55 10.66
C LEU A 369 1.16 24.07 11.08
N LEU A 370 2.21 23.51 11.68
CA LEU A 370 2.24 22.13 12.17
C LEU A 370 1.28 21.90 13.32
N GLN A 371 1.12 22.89 14.21
CA GLN A 371 0.12 22.88 15.29
C GLN A 371 -1.32 22.93 14.72
N LYS A 372 -1.62 23.88 13.83
CA LYS A 372 -2.93 23.95 13.14
C LYS A 372 -3.26 22.67 12.38
N LEU A 373 -2.24 22.01 11.88
CA LEU A 373 -2.36 20.78 11.13
C LEU A 373 -2.47 19.52 12.04
N GLY A 374 -2.37 19.68 13.37
CA GLY A 374 -2.47 18.58 14.33
C GLY A 374 -1.31 17.58 14.27
N PHE A 375 -0.14 18.00 13.74
CA PHE A 375 1.08 17.19 13.75
C PHE A 375 1.86 17.34 15.04
N ILE A 376 1.72 18.48 15.70
CA ILE A 376 2.40 18.83 16.94
C ILE A 376 1.33 19.10 17.98
N VAL A 377 1.44 18.43 19.11
CA VAL A 377 0.62 18.68 20.30
C VAL A 377 1.56 19.16 21.39
N GLU A 378 1.26 20.31 21.97
CA GLU A 378 2.00 20.87 23.11
C GLU A 378 1.32 20.42 24.39
N ILE A 379 2.03 19.69 25.24
CA ILE A 379 1.57 19.26 26.55
C ILE A 379 2.68 19.61 27.55
N ASN A 380 2.38 20.43 28.57
CA ASN A 380 3.32 20.84 29.60
C ASN A 380 4.65 21.45 29.06
N ASP A 381 4.54 22.35 28.07
CA ASP A 381 5.69 22.96 27.36
C ASP A 381 6.58 21.99 26.56
N GLU A 382 6.19 20.73 26.44
CA GLU A 382 6.84 19.75 25.58
C GLU A 382 6.05 19.54 24.29
N VAL A 383 6.77 19.42 23.19
CA VAL A 383 6.18 19.23 21.86
C VAL A 383 6.22 17.76 21.49
N TYR A 384 5.07 17.20 21.23
CA TYR A 384 4.92 15.79 20.84
C TYR A 384 4.44 15.70 19.40
N THR A 385 5.10 14.89 18.56
CA THR A 385 4.59 14.51 17.26
C THR A 385 3.96 13.12 17.37
N GLN A 386 2.75 12.96 16.91
CA GLN A 386 2.05 11.67 17.01
C GLN A 386 2.13 10.80 15.75
N LYS A 387 2.89 11.18 14.73
CA LYS A 387 2.83 10.46 13.45
C LYS A 387 4.12 9.75 13.07
N THR A 388 3.96 8.46 12.76
CA THR A 388 4.92 7.67 11.97
C THR A 388 5.10 8.28 10.59
N ILE A 389 6.30 8.12 10.01
CA ILE A 389 6.58 8.53 8.63
C ILE A 389 5.64 7.75 7.69
N GLU A 390 4.74 8.47 7.03
CA GLU A 390 3.71 7.85 6.19
C GLU A 390 4.19 7.56 4.75
N LEU A 391 5.44 7.90 4.39
CA LEU A 391 6.02 7.62 3.08
C LEU A 391 7.07 6.51 3.22
N ASP A 392 6.75 5.33 2.74
CA ASP A 392 7.57 4.12 2.98
C ASP A 392 9.03 4.28 2.56
N GLN A 393 9.28 4.89 1.39
CA GLN A 393 10.66 5.09 0.91
C GLN A 393 11.47 6.04 1.79
N LEU A 394 10.83 7.08 2.32
CA LEU A 394 11.49 8.02 3.24
C LEU A 394 11.64 7.41 4.63
N ASP A 395 10.66 6.62 5.09
CA ASP A 395 10.75 5.90 6.35
C ASP A 395 11.93 4.93 6.33
N ILE A 396 12.05 4.12 5.27
CA ILE A 396 13.13 3.16 5.12
C ILE A 396 14.48 3.88 5.00
N LEU A 397 14.57 4.94 4.19
CA LEU A 397 15.81 5.70 4.03
C LEU A 397 16.26 6.39 5.33
N TYR A 398 15.34 7.02 6.04
CA TYR A 398 15.64 7.74 7.27
C TYR A 398 16.03 6.79 8.41
N ARG A 399 15.29 5.69 8.57
CA ARG A 399 15.52 4.72 9.65
C ARG A 399 16.72 3.83 9.42
N HIS A 400 16.99 3.45 8.17
CA HIS A 400 17.98 2.45 7.82
C HIS A 400 19.15 2.99 6.98
N GLY A 401 19.14 4.27 6.63
CA GLY A 401 20.19 4.91 5.83
C GLY A 401 20.28 4.35 4.40
N ILE A 402 21.30 4.83 3.69
CA ILE A 402 21.54 4.45 2.29
C ILE A 402 21.83 2.96 2.15
N LEU A 403 22.61 2.37 3.06
CA LEU A 403 22.95 0.94 3.02
C LEU A 403 21.71 0.10 3.23
N GLY A 404 20.91 0.38 4.27
CA GLY A 404 19.70 -0.35 4.54
C GLY A 404 18.68 -0.22 3.41
N PHE A 405 18.52 0.99 2.86
CA PHE A 405 17.67 1.24 1.70
C PHE A 405 18.07 0.41 0.47
N THR A 406 19.37 0.39 0.16
CA THR A 406 19.90 -0.36 -0.99
C THR A 406 19.68 -1.85 -0.82
N VAL A 407 20.01 -2.39 0.35
CA VAL A 407 19.83 -3.82 0.65
C VAL A 407 18.36 -4.22 0.67
N TYR A 408 17.49 -3.34 1.17
CA TYR A 408 16.05 -3.54 1.22
C TYR A 408 15.44 -3.77 -0.16
N PHE A 409 15.78 -2.92 -1.13
CA PHE A 409 15.18 -2.95 -2.46
C PHE A 409 15.89 -3.89 -3.44
N ALA A 410 17.10 -4.38 -3.13
CA ALA A 410 17.94 -5.13 -4.07
C ALA A 410 17.23 -6.33 -4.71
N GLN A 411 16.59 -7.19 -3.90
CA GLN A 411 15.90 -8.38 -4.42
C GLN A 411 14.64 -8.02 -5.22
N PHE A 412 13.86 -7.07 -4.73
CA PHE A 412 12.64 -6.64 -5.41
C PHE A 412 12.94 -6.04 -6.78
N LEU A 413 13.90 -5.12 -6.83
CA LEU A 413 14.33 -4.50 -8.09
C LEU A 413 14.90 -5.54 -9.07
N ALA A 414 15.69 -6.51 -8.59
CA ALA A 414 16.21 -7.58 -9.45
C ALA A 414 15.07 -8.39 -10.09
N ILE A 415 14.03 -8.75 -9.34
CA ILE A 415 12.86 -9.47 -9.86
C ILE A 415 12.09 -8.60 -10.86
N ILE A 416 11.83 -7.34 -10.53
CA ILE A 416 11.09 -6.41 -11.41
C ILE A 416 11.87 -6.19 -12.74
N ILE A 417 13.19 -6.02 -12.68
CA ILE A 417 14.02 -5.86 -13.88
C ILE A 417 13.97 -7.12 -14.76
N LEU A 418 14.02 -8.32 -14.18
CA LEU A 418 13.89 -9.57 -14.93
C LEU A 418 12.53 -9.68 -15.63
N ILE A 419 11.45 -9.35 -14.92
CA ILE A 419 10.08 -9.32 -15.45
C ILE A 419 9.95 -8.29 -16.56
N ALA A 420 10.37 -7.05 -16.33
CA ALA A 420 10.31 -5.97 -17.31
C ALA A 420 11.08 -6.31 -18.60
N LYS A 421 12.30 -6.85 -18.45
CA LYS A 421 13.09 -7.32 -19.58
C LYS A 421 12.32 -8.34 -20.42
N GLN A 422 11.68 -9.32 -19.78
CA GLN A 422 10.94 -10.35 -20.51
C GLN A 422 9.70 -9.79 -21.22
N ILE A 423 8.99 -8.84 -20.60
CA ILE A 423 7.82 -8.19 -21.22
C ILE A 423 8.24 -7.35 -22.43
N ILE A 424 9.35 -6.61 -22.34
CA ILE A 424 9.87 -5.79 -23.44
C ILE A 424 10.24 -6.68 -24.62
N PHE A 425 10.92 -7.81 -24.39
CA PHE A 425 11.30 -8.73 -25.46
C PHE A 425 10.13 -9.51 -26.08
N LYS A 426 9.05 -9.71 -25.32
CA LYS A 426 7.87 -10.48 -25.75
C LYS A 426 6.60 -9.73 -25.41
N SER A 427 6.31 -8.66 -26.15
CA SER A 427 5.14 -7.79 -25.92
C SER A 427 3.78 -8.53 -25.94
N LYS A 428 3.71 -9.74 -26.54
CA LYS A 428 2.52 -10.59 -26.50
C LYS A 428 2.02 -10.90 -25.08
N TYR A 429 2.88 -10.81 -24.04
CA TYR A 429 2.46 -10.97 -22.66
C TYR A 429 1.41 -9.93 -22.23
N LEU A 430 1.44 -8.73 -22.81
CA LEU A 430 0.46 -7.68 -22.54
C LEU A 430 -0.94 -7.98 -23.11
N LEU A 431 -1.08 -9.01 -23.91
CA LEU A 431 -2.38 -9.51 -24.37
C LEU A 431 -3.04 -10.43 -23.33
N ASN A 432 -2.35 -10.81 -22.26
CA ASN A 432 -2.90 -11.62 -21.17
C ASN A 432 -3.38 -10.70 -20.02
N LEU A 433 -4.68 -10.74 -19.75
CA LEU A 433 -5.30 -9.93 -18.69
C LEU A 433 -4.68 -10.21 -17.31
N ASP A 434 -4.38 -11.47 -16.96
CA ASP A 434 -3.81 -11.81 -15.65
C ASP A 434 -2.44 -11.16 -15.44
N ILE A 435 -1.60 -11.10 -16.49
CA ILE A 435 -0.31 -10.41 -16.44
C ILE A 435 -0.51 -8.91 -16.27
N VAL A 436 -1.41 -8.33 -17.04
CA VAL A 436 -1.70 -6.90 -17.00
C VAL A 436 -2.25 -6.49 -15.64
N ILE A 437 -3.15 -7.28 -15.07
CA ILE A 437 -3.70 -7.04 -13.72
C ILE A 437 -2.60 -7.09 -12.65
N CYS A 438 -1.69 -8.06 -12.70
CA CYS A 438 -0.57 -8.10 -11.77
C CYS A 438 0.36 -6.87 -11.90
N ILE A 439 0.57 -6.39 -13.13
CA ILE A 439 1.35 -5.16 -13.37
C ILE A 439 0.65 -3.95 -12.76
N ILE A 440 -0.66 -3.80 -13.01
CA ILE A 440 -1.45 -2.71 -12.43
C ILE A 440 -1.39 -2.73 -10.91
N ASP A 441 -1.55 -3.90 -10.33
CA ASP A 441 -1.52 -4.08 -8.89
C ASP A 441 -0.18 -3.66 -8.29
N ILE A 442 0.94 -4.08 -8.87
CA ILE A 442 2.29 -3.67 -8.43
C ILE A 442 2.47 -2.16 -8.59
N VAL A 443 2.01 -1.57 -9.70
CA VAL A 443 2.09 -0.13 -9.94
C VAL A 443 1.23 0.64 -8.94
N LEU A 444 0.02 0.18 -8.65
CA LEU A 444 -0.85 0.77 -7.62
C LEU A 444 -0.20 0.69 -6.24
N ALA A 445 0.32 -0.49 -5.87
CA ALA A 445 1.00 -0.68 -4.58
C ALA A 445 2.21 0.25 -4.44
N LEU A 446 3.06 0.35 -5.46
CA LEU A 446 4.18 1.27 -5.45
C LEU A 446 3.71 2.74 -5.41
N GLY A 447 2.68 3.10 -6.18
CA GLY A 447 2.08 4.43 -6.12
C GLY A 447 1.60 4.79 -4.71
N ILE A 448 0.95 3.85 -4.02
CA ILE A 448 0.51 4.02 -2.63
C ILE A 448 1.72 4.15 -1.69
N ALA A 449 2.76 3.31 -1.84
CA ALA A 449 3.98 3.40 -1.05
C ALA A 449 4.65 4.78 -1.14
N PHE A 450 4.62 5.39 -2.34
CA PHE A 450 5.18 6.72 -2.60
C PHE A 450 4.29 7.89 -2.15
N THR A 451 2.98 7.69 -1.98
CA THR A 451 2.03 8.79 -1.71
C THR A 451 1.31 8.68 -0.37
N ALA A 452 1.04 7.45 0.07
CA ALA A 452 0.23 7.16 1.24
C ALA A 452 0.96 6.29 2.28
N GLY A 453 2.02 5.58 1.88
CA GLY A 453 2.77 4.67 2.72
C GLY A 453 2.02 3.41 3.12
N HIS A 454 2.56 2.70 4.11
CA HIS A 454 1.97 1.48 4.69
C HIS A 454 1.87 0.28 3.74
N ILE A 455 2.70 0.22 2.70
CA ILE A 455 2.83 -0.94 1.82
C ILE A 455 4.05 -1.78 2.21
N LEU A 456 5.21 -1.15 2.23
CA LEU A 456 6.49 -1.83 2.41
C LEU A 456 6.82 -2.05 3.89
N THR A 457 6.40 -1.14 4.75
CA THR A 457 6.67 -1.16 6.19
C THR A 457 5.59 -1.85 7.03
N ALA A 458 4.43 -2.17 6.43
CA ALA A 458 3.36 -2.92 7.07
C ALA A 458 3.38 -4.40 6.61
N PRO A 459 3.71 -5.38 7.49
CA PRO A 459 3.84 -6.79 7.12
C PRO A 459 2.60 -7.38 6.43
N ALA A 460 1.40 -6.99 6.86
CA ALA A 460 0.15 -7.46 6.27
C ALA A 460 0.02 -7.04 4.81
N VAL A 461 0.29 -5.78 4.51
CA VAL A 461 0.13 -5.18 3.18
C VAL A 461 1.25 -5.65 2.25
N GLY A 462 2.51 -5.59 2.73
CA GLY A 462 3.69 -6.03 1.98
C GLY A 462 3.60 -7.50 1.54
N PHE A 463 2.95 -8.34 2.33
CA PHE A 463 2.73 -9.73 1.98
C PHE A 463 1.89 -9.88 0.70
N PHE A 464 0.86 -9.06 0.49
CA PHE A 464 0.04 -9.10 -0.74
C PHE A 464 0.81 -8.57 -1.95
N LEU A 465 1.66 -7.56 -1.81
CA LEU A 465 2.55 -7.12 -2.89
C LEU A 465 3.54 -8.24 -3.29
N ILE A 466 4.06 -9.00 -2.32
CA ILE A 466 4.90 -10.18 -2.61
C ILE A 466 4.10 -11.22 -3.40
N THR A 467 2.87 -11.54 -2.98
CA THR A 467 2.04 -12.54 -3.68
C THR A 467 1.76 -12.13 -5.12
N SER A 468 1.47 -10.86 -5.39
CA SER A 468 1.27 -10.32 -6.73
C SER A 468 2.55 -10.38 -7.58
N THR A 469 3.69 -10.07 -6.97
CA THR A 469 5.01 -10.14 -7.65
C THR A 469 5.36 -11.59 -8.06
N ILE A 470 5.15 -12.56 -7.17
CA ILE A 470 5.38 -13.98 -7.45
C ILE A 470 4.42 -14.50 -8.51
N ARG A 471 3.17 -14.09 -8.43
CA ARG A 471 2.18 -14.46 -9.44
C ARG A 471 2.55 -13.92 -10.81
N LEU A 472 2.93 -12.64 -10.92
CA LEU A 472 3.40 -12.06 -12.17
C LEU A 472 4.61 -12.81 -12.74
N TYR A 473 5.56 -13.15 -11.87
CA TYR A 473 6.70 -13.95 -12.24
C TYR A 473 6.27 -15.32 -12.84
N ASN A 474 5.34 -16.01 -12.18
CA ASN A 474 4.83 -17.31 -12.63
C ASN A 474 4.11 -17.23 -13.99
N GLU A 475 3.28 -16.20 -14.21
CA GLU A 475 2.57 -15.99 -15.46
C GLU A 475 3.54 -15.78 -16.66
N ILE A 476 4.70 -15.17 -16.38
CA ILE A 476 5.68 -14.84 -17.43
C ILE A 476 6.67 -15.99 -17.69
N PHE A 477 7.16 -16.65 -16.64
CA PHE A 477 8.25 -17.59 -16.76
C PHE A 477 7.83 -19.07 -16.69
N ASN A 478 6.69 -19.36 -16.07
CA ASN A 478 6.26 -20.73 -15.78
C ASN A 478 5.04 -21.20 -16.59
N LYS A 479 4.25 -20.30 -17.19
CA LYS A 479 3.28 -20.67 -18.22
C LYS A 479 4.01 -20.68 -19.56
N VAL A 480 4.26 -21.87 -20.10
CA VAL A 480 4.67 -22.03 -21.50
C VAL A 480 3.52 -21.49 -22.34
N VAL A 481 3.76 -20.37 -23.02
CA VAL A 481 2.81 -19.78 -23.97
C VAL A 481 2.93 -20.50 -25.31
#